data_2525dab402114ba69d97ae3c4626d013
#
_entry.id   2525dab402114ba69d97ae3c4626d013
#
_cell.length_a   1.000
_cell.length_b   1.000
_cell.length_c   1.000
_cell.angle_alpha   90.00
_cell.angle_beta   90.00
_cell.angle_gamma   90.00
#
_symmetry.space_group_name_H-M   'P 1'
#
loop_
_entity.id
_entity.type
_entity.pdbx_description
1 polymer ?
#
loop_
_entity_poly.entity_id
_entity_poly.type
_entity_poly.pdbx_seq_one_letter_code
_entity_poly.pdbx_strand_id
1 'polypeptide(L)'
;MKPIKLVFVFVLIYVPALAQSGPRWLPAIKSQADFNSISVVYDANTPYALPHVMFVIDRKEGNRIYYVNKKRYTFHKDFVNGTYLSLDRGKEFFVNNYIKPNRRFILGTLAYQTPIKRWTFEFWEGDLIPADQIQLAYDVINKSFFTPVAFKPNSLRQDEATKDLAGVQRVLLSDIAKEQAYQALNIAKGLGRIHIIPKLDDHVEIGFNEILVLDEVPVQLPPVAGIITSQTSTPLSHINLLAKGWGIPNAYIKNAKELLKQYDGWWVSFETLREKYTIKRADMNQLREYQRRQAERLDVMKPRYNLDETRLLSLVQQRARLSLAFGGKSANLGEVLNARLPGIIVPGGFTIPFYYYDEFIKRNNLDDVIFGLLNDQKFVHDPAYRREQLVQLRQKIETAEFSPELRKSVLEKVAREYAGKGLFVRSSSNSEDLPNFSGAGLYTTVPNVRGDEQLIDAIRKVWASLWNFEAYEARERASVDHSKIFMAVLLQEGINSESSGVMISTDPFDTENKGVVYISAKRGLGIKVVEGQRIAEQILFRPRSNSIKVLTRSAEDSLLTFDEKGGVKEVPITGDRVVLTDDVIRRLVRAANEIKRVFGSRDQDIEWAYMKGQIYIVQARPYIAGG
;
A
#
# COMPACT_ATOMS: atom_id res chain seq x y z
N MET A 1 10.36 16.66 82.38
CA MET A 1 10.23 16.21 81.01
C MET A 1 11.38 16.79 80.19
N LYS A 2 12.34 15.96 79.78
CA LYS A 2 13.48 16.39 78.96
C LYS A 2 13.12 16.13 77.51
N PRO A 3 13.42 17.03 76.52
CA PRO A 3 13.11 16.79 75.12
C PRO A 3 14.16 15.83 74.49
N ILE A 4 13.64 14.78 73.83
CA ILE A 4 14.44 13.87 73.02
C ILE A 4 14.80 14.58 71.71
N LYS A 5 16.12 14.76 71.44
CA LYS A 5 16.62 15.23 70.17
C LYS A 5 16.71 14.04 69.21
N LEU A 6 15.84 14.04 68.17
CA LEU A 6 15.90 13.10 67.07
C LEU A 6 17.03 13.53 66.10
N VAL A 7 18.09 12.74 66.02
CA VAL A 7 19.17 12.95 65.04
C VAL A 7 18.77 12.17 63.77
N PHE A 8 18.46 12.89 62.70
CA PHE A 8 18.29 12.30 61.36
C PHE A 8 19.69 12.05 60.76
N VAL A 9 20.07 10.78 60.66
CA VAL A 9 21.25 10.38 59.89
C VAL A 9 20.82 10.24 58.41
N PHE A 10 21.19 11.20 57.57
CA PHE A 10 21.09 11.05 56.13
C PHE A 10 22.14 10.08 55.63
N VAL A 11 21.76 8.83 55.32
CA VAL A 11 22.59 7.90 54.58
C VAL A 11 22.53 8.32 53.10
N LEU A 12 23.54 9.02 52.62
CA LEU A 12 23.78 9.25 51.20
C LEU A 12 24.12 7.88 50.58
N ILE A 13 23.13 7.24 49.94
CA ILE A 13 23.33 6.11 49.07
C ILE A 13 24.05 6.63 47.83
N TYR A 14 25.37 6.47 47.78
CA TYR A 14 26.17 6.69 46.59
C TYR A 14 25.83 5.55 45.61
N VAL A 15 24.90 5.79 44.70
CA VAL A 15 24.69 4.93 43.53
C VAL A 15 25.89 5.24 42.62
N PRO A 16 26.86 4.30 42.45
CA PRO A 16 27.90 4.53 41.47
C PRO A 16 27.24 4.66 40.12
N ALA A 17 27.29 5.84 39.50
CA ALA A 17 27.00 6.00 38.09
C ALA A 17 27.87 4.97 37.37
N LEU A 18 27.25 3.92 36.79
CA LEU A 18 27.94 2.92 35.97
C LEU A 18 28.70 3.73 34.92
N ALA A 19 30.02 3.82 35.10
CA ALA A 19 30.89 4.51 34.19
C ALA A 19 30.69 3.88 32.81
N GLN A 20 30.11 4.66 31.88
CA GLN A 20 29.91 4.21 30.50
C GLN A 20 31.27 3.80 29.94
N SER A 21 31.50 2.49 29.91
CA SER A 21 32.79 1.90 29.56
C SER A 21 33.09 2.11 28.07
N GLY A 22 34.33 2.50 27.76
CA GLY A 22 34.84 2.59 26.40
C GLY A 22 35.14 4.03 25.92
N PRO A 23 35.84 4.17 24.78
CA PRO A 23 36.19 5.45 24.19
C PRO A 23 34.97 6.26 23.77
N ARG A 24 35.11 7.59 23.74
CA ARG A 24 34.04 8.47 23.22
C ARG A 24 33.77 8.26 21.72
N TRP A 25 34.81 7.91 20.98
CA TRP A 25 34.84 7.68 19.54
C TRP A 25 36.11 6.93 19.15
N LEU A 26 36.14 6.38 17.92
CA LEU A 26 37.30 5.77 17.28
C LEU A 26 37.65 6.52 15.99
N PRO A 27 38.95 6.71 15.64
CA PRO A 27 39.38 7.32 14.38
C PRO A 27 39.27 6.37 13.19
N ALA A 28 39.23 5.07 13.45
CA ALA A 28 39.03 4.00 12.49
C ALA A 28 38.41 2.79 13.21
N ILE A 29 37.68 1.97 12.47
CA ILE A 29 37.21 0.65 12.91
C ILE A 29 38.00 -0.39 12.14
N LYS A 30 38.98 -1.03 12.79
CA LYS A 30 39.92 -1.97 12.17
C LYS A 30 39.50 -3.43 12.31
N SER A 31 38.47 -3.69 13.11
CA SER A 31 37.97 -5.05 13.37
C SER A 31 36.49 -5.04 13.78
N GLN A 32 35.88 -6.22 13.75
CA GLN A 32 34.52 -6.43 14.30
C GLN A 32 34.47 -6.12 15.80
N ALA A 33 35.58 -6.38 16.54
CA ALA A 33 35.68 -6.07 17.97
C ALA A 33 35.64 -4.56 18.24
N ASP A 34 36.32 -3.75 17.43
CA ASP A 34 36.26 -2.29 17.50
C ASP A 34 34.82 -1.81 17.28
N PHE A 35 34.17 -2.31 16.24
CA PHE A 35 32.78 -1.96 15.95
C PHE A 35 31.87 -2.31 17.14
N ASN A 36 31.94 -3.53 17.65
CA ASN A 36 31.11 -4.00 18.76
C ASN A 36 31.33 -3.19 20.05
N SER A 37 32.53 -2.63 20.24
CA SER A 37 32.87 -1.83 21.42
C SER A 37 32.04 -0.55 21.52
N ILE A 38 31.67 0.06 20.38
CA ILE A 38 30.97 1.35 20.29
C ILE A 38 29.58 1.27 19.67
N SER A 39 29.17 0.13 19.09
CA SER A 39 27.88 -0.06 18.43
C SER A 39 26.76 -0.39 19.41
N VAL A 40 25.52 -0.14 18.96
CA VAL A 40 24.30 -0.69 19.51
C VAL A 40 23.57 -1.49 18.44
N VAL A 41 22.67 -2.37 18.87
CA VAL A 41 21.85 -3.19 17.96
C VAL A 41 20.39 -2.81 18.16
N TYR A 42 19.76 -2.26 17.13
CA TYR A 42 18.30 -2.15 17.11
C TYR A 42 17.72 -3.51 16.74
N ASP A 43 16.52 -3.80 17.28
CA ASP A 43 15.79 -5.03 17.05
C ASP A 43 16.66 -6.29 17.28
N ALA A 44 17.47 -6.26 18.34
CA ALA A 44 18.35 -7.36 18.71
C ALA A 44 17.55 -8.68 18.87
N ASN A 45 18.14 -9.80 18.44
CA ASN A 45 17.55 -11.13 18.45
C ASN A 45 16.40 -11.32 17.46
N THR A 46 16.25 -10.45 16.48
CA THR A 46 15.30 -10.58 15.37
C THR A 46 16.05 -10.73 14.03
N PRO A 47 15.38 -11.21 12.97
CA PRO A 47 15.95 -11.22 11.62
C PRO A 47 16.29 -9.80 11.09
N TYR A 48 15.77 -8.76 11.73
CA TYR A 48 15.98 -7.34 11.38
C TYR A 48 17.00 -6.66 12.28
N ALA A 49 17.73 -7.44 13.09
CA ALA A 49 18.79 -6.90 13.92
C ALA A 49 19.70 -5.98 13.10
N LEU A 50 19.84 -4.72 13.54
CA LEU A 50 20.60 -3.69 12.86
C LEU A 50 21.71 -3.17 13.78
N PRO A 51 22.87 -3.85 13.82
CA PRO A 51 24.06 -3.33 14.50
C PRO A 51 24.53 -2.06 13.81
N HIS A 52 24.69 -0.96 14.55
CA HIS A 52 25.07 0.33 13.95
C HIS A 52 25.87 1.22 14.89
N VAL A 53 26.60 2.15 14.27
CA VAL A 53 27.32 3.26 14.90
C VAL A 53 26.98 4.56 14.17
N MET A 54 27.10 5.70 14.82
CA MET A 54 27.11 6.99 14.15
C MET A 54 28.52 7.36 13.69
N PHE A 55 28.62 8.17 12.64
CA PHE A 55 29.87 8.81 12.26
C PHE A 55 29.70 10.31 12.05
N VAL A 56 30.79 11.03 12.28
CA VAL A 56 30.94 12.47 12.02
C VAL A 56 32.21 12.66 11.23
N ILE A 57 32.13 13.31 10.04
CA ILE A 57 33.31 13.72 9.29
C ILE A 57 33.42 15.24 9.39
N ASP A 58 34.53 15.74 9.96
CA ASP A 58 34.79 17.18 10.06
C ASP A 58 35.63 17.64 8.86
N ARG A 59 34.98 18.33 7.94
CA ARG A 59 35.60 18.82 6.70
C ARG A 59 36.63 19.93 6.93
N LYS A 60 36.57 20.65 8.07
CA LYS A 60 37.53 21.67 8.43
C LYS A 60 38.81 21.07 9.02
N GLU A 61 38.74 19.85 9.51
CA GLU A 61 39.88 19.12 10.09
C GLU A 61 40.42 18.05 9.11
N GLY A 62 40.58 18.40 7.84
CA GLY A 62 41.12 17.50 6.81
C GLY A 62 40.26 16.26 6.56
N ASN A 63 38.94 16.39 6.66
CA ASN A 63 37.96 15.28 6.53
C ASN A 63 38.17 14.19 7.61
N ARG A 64 38.55 14.58 8.81
CA ARG A 64 38.71 13.66 9.92
C ARG A 64 37.41 12.99 10.29
N ILE A 65 37.39 11.64 10.34
CA ILE A 65 36.23 10.87 10.75
C ILE A 65 36.29 10.54 12.25
N TYR A 66 35.13 10.56 12.88
CA TYR A 66 34.86 10.14 14.24
C TYR A 66 33.77 9.07 14.20
N TYR A 67 34.11 7.80 14.47
CA TYR A 67 33.11 6.76 14.71
C TYR A 67 32.62 6.88 16.14
N VAL A 68 31.42 7.41 16.32
CA VAL A 68 30.88 7.85 17.59
C VAL A 68 30.35 6.66 18.40
N ASN A 69 30.75 6.58 19.67
CA ASN A 69 30.23 5.56 20.58
C ASN A 69 28.75 5.77 20.84
N LYS A 70 27.90 4.95 20.20
CA LYS A 70 26.45 5.01 20.24
C LYS A 70 25.89 4.67 21.64
N LYS A 71 26.66 3.96 22.47
CA LYS A 71 26.29 3.67 23.87
C LYS A 71 26.37 4.92 24.76
N ARG A 72 27.12 5.95 24.33
CA ARG A 72 27.31 7.21 25.07
C ARG A 72 26.53 8.38 24.52
N TYR A 73 26.30 8.42 23.20
CA TYR A 73 25.68 9.54 22.51
C TYR A 73 24.47 9.07 21.72
N THR A 74 23.30 9.63 22.00
CA THR A 74 22.06 9.26 21.31
C THR A 74 21.99 9.88 19.92
N PHE A 75 22.42 11.14 19.78
CA PHE A 75 22.37 11.90 18.54
C PHE A 75 23.72 12.51 18.18
N HIS A 76 23.98 12.78 16.90
CA HIS A 76 25.20 13.44 16.43
C HIS A 76 25.47 14.76 17.14
N LYS A 77 24.44 15.59 17.36
CA LYS A 77 24.54 16.85 18.09
C LYS A 77 25.11 16.69 19.50
N ASP A 78 24.76 15.59 20.18
CA ASP A 78 25.21 15.33 21.55
C ASP A 78 26.72 15.07 21.57
N PHE A 79 27.23 14.36 20.55
CA PHE A 79 28.66 14.14 20.38
C PHE A 79 29.37 15.44 19.99
N VAL A 80 28.92 16.13 18.94
CA VAL A 80 29.57 17.34 18.43
C VAL A 80 29.65 18.43 19.49
N ASN A 81 28.55 18.64 20.24
CA ASN A 81 28.54 19.65 21.31
C ASN A 81 29.25 19.16 22.57
N GLY A 82 29.08 17.91 22.94
CA GLY A 82 29.75 17.30 24.12
C GLY A 82 31.28 17.12 23.98
N THR A 83 31.80 17.23 22.76
CA THR A 83 33.23 17.25 22.47
C THR A 83 33.73 18.64 22.05
N TYR A 84 32.90 19.65 22.10
CA TYR A 84 33.21 21.05 21.73
C TYR A 84 33.69 21.25 20.30
N LEU A 85 33.32 20.35 19.38
CA LEU A 85 33.61 20.50 17.94
C LEU A 85 32.81 21.65 17.35
N SER A 86 31.56 21.88 17.85
CA SER A 86 30.74 23.06 17.54
C SER A 86 29.92 23.48 18.77
N LEU A 87 29.59 24.75 18.82
CA LEU A 87 28.67 25.33 19.81
C LEU A 87 27.25 25.55 19.26
N ASP A 88 27.02 25.25 17.98
CA ASP A 88 25.71 25.37 17.33
C ASP A 88 24.67 24.51 18.06
N ARG A 89 23.48 25.07 18.31
CA ARG A 89 22.41 24.37 19.04
C ARG A 89 21.09 24.40 18.29
N GLY A 90 20.22 23.44 18.59
CA GLY A 90 18.84 23.41 18.11
C GLY A 90 18.72 23.58 16.60
N LYS A 91 17.94 24.59 16.17
CA LYS A 91 17.68 24.89 14.76
C LYS A 91 18.93 25.28 13.98
N GLU A 92 19.87 25.98 14.62
CA GLU A 92 21.13 26.38 13.99
C GLU A 92 22.00 25.17 13.63
N PHE A 93 22.20 24.25 14.56
CA PHE A 93 22.90 22.98 14.30
C PHE A 93 22.26 22.21 13.13
N PHE A 94 20.92 22.13 13.15
CA PHE A 94 20.16 21.44 12.11
C PHE A 94 20.39 22.07 10.72
N VAL A 95 20.18 23.38 10.60
CA VAL A 95 20.36 24.10 9.32
C VAL A 95 21.79 24.01 8.80
N ASN A 96 22.78 24.17 9.69
CA ASN A 96 24.20 24.19 9.31
C ASN A 96 24.72 22.82 8.86
N ASN A 97 24.09 21.69 9.30
CA ASN A 97 24.67 20.37 9.07
C ASN A 97 23.76 19.40 8.27
N TYR A 98 22.47 19.75 8.04
CA TYR A 98 21.56 18.91 7.25
C TYR A 98 20.95 19.65 6.04
N ILE A 99 20.87 20.99 6.10
CA ILE A 99 20.21 21.78 5.05
C ILE A 99 21.22 22.48 4.14
N LYS A 100 22.21 23.17 4.73
CA LYS A 100 23.21 23.92 3.93
C LYS A 100 24.07 22.98 3.10
N PRO A 101 24.32 23.28 1.81
CA PRO A 101 25.22 22.49 0.98
C PRO A 101 26.69 22.62 1.43
N ASN A 102 27.12 23.79 1.90
CA ASN A 102 28.49 24.01 2.43
C ASN A 102 28.51 23.85 3.94
N ARG A 103 28.34 22.62 4.41
CA ARG A 103 28.35 22.23 5.83
C ARG A 103 29.74 21.88 6.31
N ARG A 104 30.02 22.09 7.60
CA ARG A 104 31.26 21.65 8.23
C ARG A 104 31.26 20.13 8.46
N PHE A 105 30.17 19.61 8.99
CA PHE A 105 30.09 18.20 9.36
C PHE A 105 29.22 17.42 8.38
N ILE A 106 29.71 16.23 7.99
CA ILE A 106 28.92 15.19 7.34
C ILE A 106 28.54 14.18 8.43
N LEU A 107 27.24 13.99 8.65
CA LEU A 107 26.66 13.25 9.77
C LEU A 107 25.88 12.04 9.25
N GLY A 108 26.28 10.83 9.62
CA GLY A 108 25.59 9.64 9.13
C GLY A 108 25.68 8.45 10.09
N THR A 109 25.09 7.35 9.67
CA THR A 109 25.07 6.08 10.39
C THR A 109 25.72 5.01 9.52
N LEU A 110 26.54 4.16 10.12
CA LEU A 110 27.12 2.98 9.51
C LEU A 110 26.50 1.76 10.18
N ALA A 111 25.96 0.84 9.38
CA ALA A 111 25.21 -0.30 9.87
C ALA A 111 25.54 -1.60 9.11
N TYR A 112 25.38 -2.73 9.79
CA TYR A 112 25.41 -4.04 9.16
C TYR A 112 23.98 -4.46 8.81
N GLN A 113 23.72 -4.62 7.52
CA GLN A 113 22.41 -5.07 6.99
C GLN A 113 22.36 -6.61 7.09
N THR A 114 21.80 -7.11 8.18
CA THR A 114 21.73 -8.55 8.46
C THR A 114 21.13 -9.39 7.34
N PRO A 115 20.01 -8.96 6.67
CA PRO A 115 19.39 -9.77 5.62
C PRO A 115 20.30 -10.04 4.41
N ILE A 116 21.11 -9.06 4.02
CA ILE A 116 22.01 -9.15 2.85
C ILE A 116 23.48 -9.36 3.21
N LYS A 117 23.78 -9.45 4.52
CA LYS A 117 25.14 -9.63 5.07
C LYS A 117 26.16 -8.61 4.54
N ARG A 118 25.75 -7.35 4.43
CA ARG A 118 26.57 -6.26 3.89
C ARG A 118 26.64 -5.07 4.83
N TRP A 119 27.77 -4.40 4.84
CA TRP A 119 27.95 -3.12 5.52
C TRP A 119 27.48 -1.99 4.63
N THR A 120 26.70 -1.06 5.23
CA THR A 120 26.22 0.15 4.55
C THR A 120 26.40 1.37 5.43
N PHE A 121 26.55 2.53 4.80
CA PHE A 121 26.33 3.80 5.49
C PHE A 121 25.17 4.54 4.87
N GLU A 122 24.55 5.38 5.66
CA GLU A 122 23.34 6.12 5.26
C GLU A 122 23.29 7.49 5.94
N PHE A 123 22.58 8.40 5.33
CA PHE A 123 22.25 9.70 5.90
C PHE A 123 20.79 9.74 6.31
N TRP A 124 20.46 10.69 7.18
CA TRP A 124 19.07 10.93 7.50
C TRP A 124 18.27 11.29 6.22
N GLU A 125 17.01 10.78 6.09
CA GLU A 125 16.21 10.96 4.87
C GLU A 125 15.94 12.42 4.48
N GLY A 126 15.90 13.33 5.45
CA GLY A 126 15.74 14.77 5.24
C GLY A 126 17.05 15.53 5.02
N ASP A 127 18.18 14.85 5.00
CA ASP A 127 19.48 15.47 4.75
C ASP A 127 19.64 15.84 3.27
N LEU A 128 19.85 17.14 3.01
CA LEU A 128 20.07 17.69 1.66
C LEU A 128 21.54 17.57 1.23
N ILE A 129 22.22 16.50 1.61
CA ILE A 129 23.63 16.29 1.32
C ILE A 129 23.91 16.28 -0.19
N PRO A 130 24.92 17.04 -0.69
CA PRO A 130 25.33 17.03 -2.08
C PRO A 130 26.07 15.75 -2.48
N ALA A 131 26.07 15.43 -3.77
CA ALA A 131 26.70 14.25 -4.35
C ALA A 131 28.20 14.15 -4.05
N ASP A 132 28.94 15.25 -4.16
CA ASP A 132 30.37 15.33 -3.85
C ASP A 132 30.70 14.97 -2.39
N GLN A 133 29.80 15.32 -1.47
CA GLN A 133 29.96 14.98 -0.06
C GLN A 133 29.55 13.54 0.26
N ILE A 134 28.65 12.95 -0.51
CA ILE A 134 28.36 11.50 -0.44
C ILE A 134 29.60 10.72 -0.92
N GLN A 135 30.21 11.13 -2.04
CA GLN A 135 31.46 10.55 -2.54
C GLN A 135 32.58 10.67 -1.50
N LEU A 136 32.76 11.86 -0.92
CA LEU A 136 33.75 12.09 0.13
C LEU A 136 33.54 11.16 1.33
N ALA A 137 32.31 11.03 1.80
CA ALA A 137 31.99 10.13 2.91
C ALA A 137 32.28 8.66 2.55
N TYR A 138 31.94 8.25 1.33
CA TYR A 138 32.24 6.90 0.82
C TYR A 138 33.75 6.62 0.87
N ASP A 139 34.57 7.54 0.37
CA ASP A 139 36.01 7.40 0.31
C ASP A 139 36.65 7.36 1.71
N VAL A 140 36.23 8.27 2.60
CA VAL A 140 36.74 8.36 3.97
C VAL A 140 36.37 7.11 4.78
N ILE A 141 35.13 6.63 4.67
CA ILE A 141 34.66 5.44 5.36
C ILE A 141 35.42 4.21 4.86
N ASN A 142 35.54 4.01 3.55
CA ASN A 142 36.22 2.83 2.99
C ASN A 142 37.74 2.81 3.22
N LYS A 143 38.35 3.96 3.55
CA LYS A 143 39.75 4.03 3.99
C LYS A 143 39.95 3.71 5.47
N SER A 144 38.90 3.82 6.30
CA SER A 144 39.00 3.75 7.77
C SER A 144 38.16 2.64 8.40
N PHE A 145 37.46 1.84 7.59
CA PHE A 145 36.71 0.69 8.03
C PHE A 145 37.32 -0.61 7.50
N PHE A 146 37.23 -1.70 8.27
CA PHE A 146 37.96 -2.96 8.03
C PHE A 146 37.47 -3.79 6.82
N THR A 147 36.33 -3.42 6.21
CA THR A 147 35.74 -4.12 5.06
C THR A 147 34.96 -3.15 4.19
N PRO A 148 34.70 -3.44 2.91
CA PRO A 148 33.96 -2.55 2.02
C PRO A 148 32.58 -2.19 2.55
N VAL A 149 32.24 -0.90 2.46
CA VAL A 149 30.95 -0.33 2.90
C VAL A 149 30.28 0.32 1.71
N ALA A 150 29.04 -0.07 1.43
CA ALA A 150 28.22 0.52 0.37
C ALA A 150 27.37 1.68 0.90
N PHE A 151 26.99 2.58 0.02
CA PHE A 151 26.02 3.65 0.34
C PHE A 151 24.58 3.15 0.24
N LYS A 152 23.76 3.41 1.26
CA LYS A 152 22.30 3.15 1.23
C LYS A 152 21.54 4.47 1.21
N PRO A 153 20.97 4.89 0.04
CA PRO A 153 20.15 6.09 -0.01
C PRO A 153 18.86 5.91 0.80
N ASN A 154 18.50 6.93 1.58
CA ASN A 154 17.26 6.97 2.38
C ASN A 154 16.22 7.94 1.83
N SER A 155 16.52 8.63 0.73
CA SER A 155 15.58 9.50 0.03
C SER A 155 15.80 9.45 -1.47
N LEU A 156 14.76 9.83 -2.23
CA LEU A 156 14.84 9.94 -3.69
C LEU A 156 15.99 10.86 -4.12
N ARG A 157 16.14 12.01 -3.46
CA ARG A 157 17.23 12.95 -3.74
C ARG A 157 18.62 12.33 -3.57
N GLN A 158 18.82 11.56 -2.50
CA GLN A 158 20.10 10.88 -2.25
C GLN A 158 20.36 9.77 -3.26
N ASP A 159 19.32 9.08 -3.71
CA ASP A 159 19.41 8.06 -4.75
C ASP A 159 19.76 8.68 -6.11
N GLU A 160 19.07 9.74 -6.52
CA GLU A 160 19.35 10.48 -7.74
C GLU A 160 20.74 11.12 -7.73
N ALA A 161 21.13 11.74 -6.63
CA ALA A 161 22.45 12.36 -6.49
C ALA A 161 23.61 11.37 -6.65
N THR A 162 23.39 10.07 -6.46
CA THR A 162 24.43 9.05 -6.48
C THR A 162 24.36 8.09 -7.66
N LYS A 163 23.32 8.16 -8.50
CA LYS A 163 23.14 7.21 -9.60
C LYS A 163 24.29 7.25 -10.62
N ASP A 164 24.83 8.45 -10.86
CA ASP A 164 25.89 8.69 -11.84
C ASP A 164 27.30 8.78 -11.21
N LEU A 165 27.43 8.56 -9.90
CA LEU A 165 28.73 8.56 -9.22
C LEU A 165 29.48 7.25 -9.50
N ALA A 166 30.45 7.34 -10.41
CA ALA A 166 31.32 6.20 -10.69
C ALA A 166 32.13 5.84 -9.44
N GLY A 167 32.08 4.57 -9.02
CA GLY A 167 32.83 4.08 -7.88
C GLY A 167 32.09 4.04 -6.55
N VAL A 168 30.92 4.66 -6.39
CA VAL A 168 30.07 4.52 -5.21
C VAL A 168 29.18 3.28 -5.35
N GLN A 169 29.52 2.22 -4.63
CA GLN A 169 28.63 1.06 -4.54
C GLN A 169 27.39 1.41 -3.75
N ARG A 170 26.21 1.13 -4.33
CA ARG A 170 24.90 1.38 -3.70
C ARG A 170 24.23 0.08 -3.29
N VAL A 171 23.45 0.16 -2.22
CA VAL A 171 22.50 -0.86 -1.76
C VAL A 171 21.14 -0.19 -1.62
N LEU A 172 20.18 -0.59 -2.45
CA LEU A 172 18.83 -0.06 -2.37
C LEU A 172 18.01 -0.81 -1.32
N LEU A 173 16.98 -0.16 -0.79
CA LEU A 173 16.06 -0.82 0.15
C LEU A 173 15.37 -2.04 -0.50
N SER A 174 15.10 -1.96 -1.81
CA SER A 174 14.57 -3.08 -2.59
C SER A 174 15.51 -4.29 -2.61
N ASP A 175 16.84 -4.07 -2.62
CA ASP A 175 17.82 -5.16 -2.61
C ASP A 175 17.83 -5.86 -1.24
N ILE A 176 17.67 -5.09 -0.16
CA ILE A 176 17.53 -5.62 1.21
C ILE A 176 16.24 -6.43 1.32
N ALA A 177 15.14 -5.90 0.80
CA ALA A 177 13.82 -6.55 0.84
C ALA A 177 13.78 -7.88 0.07
N LYS A 178 14.45 -7.99 -1.09
CA LYS A 178 14.53 -9.23 -1.87
C LYS A 178 15.24 -10.36 -1.13
N GLU A 179 16.16 -10.06 -0.24
CA GLU A 179 16.91 -11.04 0.55
C GLU A 179 16.27 -11.33 1.92
N GLN A 180 15.21 -10.63 2.28
CA GLN A 180 14.47 -10.92 3.50
C GLN A 180 13.83 -12.31 3.42
N ALA A 181 13.96 -13.08 4.49
CA ALA A 181 13.33 -14.40 4.59
C ALA A 181 11.82 -14.30 4.86
N TYR A 182 11.36 -13.17 5.40
CA TYR A 182 9.98 -12.92 5.80
C TYR A 182 9.64 -11.44 5.73
N GLN A 183 8.40 -11.14 5.33
CA GLN A 183 7.82 -9.80 5.46
C GLN A 183 6.33 -9.93 5.78
N ALA A 184 5.88 -9.33 6.88
CA ALA A 184 4.46 -9.18 7.13
C ALA A 184 3.86 -8.17 6.15
N LEU A 185 2.82 -8.57 5.42
CA LEU A 185 2.06 -7.72 4.50
C LEU A 185 0.73 -7.30 5.12
N ASN A 186 0.18 -8.13 6.00
CA ASN A 186 -0.88 -7.78 6.94
C ASN A 186 -0.68 -8.55 8.25
N ILE A 187 -0.63 -7.82 9.38
CA ILE A 187 -0.49 -8.41 10.72
C ILE A 187 -1.86 -8.83 11.21
N ALA A 188 -2.04 -10.15 11.35
CA ALA A 188 -3.31 -10.73 11.80
C ALA A 188 -3.10 -12.19 12.23
N LYS A 189 -4.17 -12.84 12.68
CA LYS A 189 -4.19 -14.25 13.01
C LYS A 189 -5.36 -14.93 12.30
N GLY A 190 -5.09 -16.06 11.64
CA GLY A 190 -6.08 -16.88 10.95
C GLY A 190 -6.01 -18.32 11.38
N LEU A 191 -7.13 -19.02 11.31
CA LEU A 191 -7.23 -20.46 11.47
C LEU A 191 -7.76 -21.05 10.17
N GLY A 192 -7.01 -21.96 9.57
CA GLY A 192 -7.38 -22.55 8.29
C GLY A 192 -6.53 -23.77 7.94
N ARG A 193 -6.87 -24.41 6.83
CA ARG A 193 -6.12 -25.54 6.27
C ARG A 193 -5.06 -25.02 5.31
N ILE A 194 -3.82 -25.42 5.49
CA ILE A 194 -2.75 -25.09 4.52
C ILE A 194 -3.12 -25.75 3.19
N HIS A 195 -3.04 -24.95 2.13
CA HIS A 195 -3.21 -25.39 0.75
C HIS A 195 -2.11 -24.80 -0.11
N ILE A 196 -1.21 -25.66 -0.58
CA ILE A 196 -0.07 -25.26 -1.40
C ILE A 196 -0.48 -25.31 -2.88
N ILE A 197 -0.55 -24.13 -3.50
CA ILE A 197 -0.94 -23.95 -4.90
C ILE A 197 0.21 -23.26 -5.61
N PRO A 198 1.02 -23.97 -6.44
CA PRO A 198 2.15 -23.37 -7.15
C PRO A 198 1.73 -22.24 -8.09
N LYS A 199 0.64 -22.46 -8.81
CA LYS A 199 0.06 -21.48 -9.73
C LYS A 199 -1.45 -21.50 -9.60
N LEU A 200 -2.02 -20.33 -9.35
CA LEU A 200 -3.46 -20.14 -9.31
C LEU A 200 -3.99 -20.06 -10.75
N ASP A 201 -4.92 -20.93 -11.09
CA ASP A 201 -5.69 -20.88 -12.33
C ASP A 201 -7.19 -21.00 -12.02
N ASP A 202 -8.03 -20.82 -13.04
CA ASP A 202 -9.49 -20.80 -12.89
C ASP A 202 -10.08 -22.17 -12.48
N HIS A 203 -9.29 -23.25 -12.47
CA HIS A 203 -9.72 -24.60 -12.14
C HIS A 203 -9.42 -24.99 -10.68
N VAL A 204 -8.66 -24.16 -9.96
CA VAL A 204 -8.30 -24.44 -8.57
C VAL A 204 -9.46 -24.04 -7.64
N GLU A 205 -10.02 -25.02 -6.97
CA GLU A 205 -11.02 -24.78 -5.92
C GLU A 205 -10.36 -24.23 -4.66
N ILE A 206 -10.84 -23.06 -4.21
CA ILE A 206 -10.33 -22.39 -2.99
C ILE A 206 -11.48 -22.24 -2.01
N GLY A 207 -11.29 -22.85 -0.83
CA GLY A 207 -12.21 -22.68 0.29
C GLY A 207 -11.87 -21.46 1.15
N PHE A 208 -12.90 -20.83 1.74
CA PHE A 208 -12.74 -19.69 2.64
C PHE A 208 -11.96 -19.99 3.93
N ASN A 209 -11.83 -21.25 4.26
CA ASN A 209 -11.10 -21.76 5.43
C ASN A 209 -9.66 -22.22 5.08
N GLU A 210 -9.12 -21.80 3.95
CA GLU A 210 -7.79 -22.18 3.52
C GLU A 210 -6.77 -21.07 3.77
N ILE A 211 -5.57 -21.47 4.15
CA ILE A 211 -4.38 -20.63 4.17
C ILE A 211 -3.57 -21.00 2.94
N LEU A 212 -3.58 -20.12 1.96
CA LEU A 212 -2.95 -20.39 0.68
C LEU A 212 -1.45 -20.15 0.74
N VAL A 213 -0.68 -21.07 0.16
CA VAL A 213 0.76 -20.93 -0.07
C VAL A 213 0.98 -20.88 -1.58
N LEU A 214 1.38 -19.72 -2.09
CA LEU A 214 1.46 -19.39 -3.51
C LEU A 214 2.91 -19.06 -3.90
N ASP A 215 3.34 -19.51 -5.06
CA ASP A 215 4.64 -19.12 -5.61
C ASP A 215 4.63 -17.68 -6.13
N GLU A 216 3.47 -17.19 -6.63
CA GLU A 216 3.28 -15.86 -7.19
C GLU A 216 2.20 -15.09 -6.44
N VAL A 217 2.23 -13.75 -6.55
CA VAL A 217 1.17 -12.89 -6.01
C VAL A 217 -0.02 -12.93 -6.96
N PRO A 218 -1.19 -13.43 -6.52
CA PRO A 218 -2.35 -13.56 -7.40
C PRO A 218 -2.99 -12.20 -7.70
N VAL A 219 -3.62 -12.07 -8.85
CA VAL A 219 -4.35 -10.85 -9.26
C VAL A 219 -5.68 -10.74 -8.50
N GLN A 220 -6.35 -11.86 -8.31
CA GLN A 220 -7.63 -11.95 -7.59
C GLN A 220 -7.66 -13.21 -6.74
N LEU A 221 -8.33 -13.14 -5.61
CA LEU A 221 -8.62 -14.26 -4.72
C LEU A 221 -10.03 -14.12 -4.15
N PRO A 222 -10.75 -15.23 -3.96
CA PRO A 222 -11.88 -15.26 -3.03
C PRO A 222 -11.37 -15.07 -1.60
N PRO A 223 -12.25 -14.72 -0.65
CA PRO A 223 -11.89 -14.66 0.75
C PRO A 223 -11.33 -15.99 1.26
N VAL A 224 -10.20 -15.94 1.96
CA VAL A 224 -9.47 -17.08 2.52
C VAL A 224 -9.13 -16.84 3.98
N ALA A 225 -8.58 -17.83 4.66
CA ALA A 225 -8.18 -17.70 6.08
C ALA A 225 -6.78 -17.09 6.27
N GLY A 226 -5.95 -17.08 5.21
CA GLY A 226 -4.62 -16.48 5.23
C GLY A 226 -3.92 -16.62 3.88
N ILE A 227 -2.90 -15.79 3.65
CA ILE A 227 -2.13 -15.77 2.40
C ILE A 227 -0.63 -15.79 2.73
N ILE A 228 0.09 -16.69 2.05
CA ILE A 228 1.54 -16.79 2.10
C ILE A 228 2.03 -16.80 0.66
N THR A 229 2.95 -15.90 0.31
CA THR A 229 3.54 -15.85 -1.04
C THR A 229 5.05 -16.04 -0.99
N SER A 230 5.62 -16.74 -1.98
CA SER A 230 7.08 -16.87 -2.14
C SER A 230 7.70 -15.69 -2.89
N GLN A 231 6.89 -14.81 -3.47
CA GLN A 231 7.32 -13.55 -4.08
C GLN A 231 6.93 -12.36 -3.23
N THR A 232 7.79 -11.35 -3.22
CA THR A 232 7.51 -10.07 -2.57
C THR A 232 6.46 -9.30 -3.36
N SER A 233 5.53 -8.67 -2.65
CA SER A 233 4.55 -7.76 -3.25
C SER A 233 4.65 -6.38 -2.60
N THR A 234 4.10 -5.38 -3.30
CA THR A 234 4.01 -4.05 -2.73
C THR A 234 2.90 -4.00 -1.68
N PRO A 235 3.11 -3.34 -0.55
CA PRO A 235 2.10 -3.26 0.51
C PRO A 235 0.72 -2.73 0.08
N LEU A 236 0.65 -1.93 -0.98
CA LEU A 236 -0.60 -1.47 -1.59
C LEU A 236 -1.03 -2.29 -2.82
N SER A 237 -0.47 -3.48 -3.03
CA SER A 237 -1.03 -4.39 -4.03
C SER A 237 -2.48 -4.75 -3.67
N HIS A 238 -3.28 -5.01 -4.69
CA HIS A 238 -4.70 -5.34 -4.50
C HIS A 238 -4.92 -6.48 -3.48
N ILE A 239 -4.14 -7.54 -3.57
CA ILE A 239 -4.21 -8.68 -2.64
C ILE A 239 -3.91 -8.28 -1.20
N ASN A 240 -2.94 -7.40 -0.98
CA ASN A 240 -2.60 -6.94 0.37
C ASN A 240 -3.71 -6.05 0.96
N LEU A 241 -4.34 -5.22 0.11
CA LEU A 241 -5.51 -4.43 0.52
C LEU A 241 -6.72 -5.33 0.81
N LEU A 242 -6.96 -6.38 0.02
CA LEU A 242 -7.99 -7.37 0.29
C LEU A 242 -7.72 -8.12 1.60
N ALA A 243 -6.51 -8.64 1.80
CA ALA A 243 -6.13 -9.32 3.04
C ALA A 243 -6.33 -8.44 4.27
N LYS A 244 -5.99 -7.15 4.15
CA LYS A 244 -6.22 -6.16 5.20
C LYS A 244 -7.72 -5.92 5.43
N GLY A 245 -8.51 -5.74 4.37
CA GLY A 245 -9.96 -5.60 4.45
C GLY A 245 -10.67 -6.83 5.03
N TRP A 246 -10.10 -8.02 4.83
CA TRP A 246 -10.61 -9.27 5.39
C TRP A 246 -10.11 -9.58 6.80
N GLY A 247 -9.14 -8.79 7.32
CA GLY A 247 -8.53 -9.01 8.62
C GLY A 247 -7.76 -10.33 8.73
N ILE A 248 -7.17 -10.82 7.62
CA ILE A 248 -6.47 -12.11 7.57
C ILE A 248 -4.95 -11.93 7.55
N PRO A 249 -4.17 -12.90 8.11
CA PRO A 249 -2.73 -12.87 8.02
C PRO A 249 -2.27 -12.97 6.56
N ASN A 250 -1.35 -12.10 6.16
CA ASN A 250 -0.74 -12.11 4.84
C ASN A 250 0.76 -11.84 4.97
N ALA A 251 1.57 -12.70 4.37
CA ALA A 251 3.02 -12.59 4.46
C ALA A 251 3.73 -13.08 3.20
N TYR A 252 4.84 -12.42 2.91
CA TYR A 252 5.91 -12.99 2.11
C TYR A 252 6.78 -13.88 2.99
N ILE A 253 7.05 -15.11 2.54
CA ILE A 253 7.98 -16.05 3.16
C ILE A 253 8.84 -16.65 2.05
N LYS A 254 10.14 -16.41 2.12
CA LYS A 254 11.10 -16.96 1.14
C LYS A 254 11.05 -18.49 1.17
N ASN A 255 10.92 -19.13 0.02
CA ASN A 255 10.80 -20.59 -0.13
C ASN A 255 9.64 -21.20 0.71
N ALA A 256 8.50 -20.49 0.76
CA ALA A 256 7.35 -20.90 1.59
C ALA A 256 6.87 -22.32 1.27
N LYS A 257 6.83 -22.68 -0.01
CA LYS A 257 6.38 -24.01 -0.46
C LYS A 257 7.21 -25.14 0.13
N GLU A 258 8.53 -25.02 0.07
CA GLU A 258 9.45 -26.03 0.62
C GLU A 258 9.36 -26.09 2.14
N LEU A 259 9.31 -24.91 2.79
CA LEU A 259 9.23 -24.82 4.26
C LEU A 259 7.92 -25.38 4.81
N LEU A 260 6.83 -25.21 4.09
CA LEU A 260 5.48 -25.54 4.55
C LEU A 260 4.93 -26.85 3.97
N LYS A 261 5.66 -27.54 3.10
CA LYS A 261 5.25 -28.79 2.45
C LYS A 261 4.72 -29.83 3.43
N GLN A 262 5.34 -29.95 4.61
CA GLN A 262 4.90 -30.90 5.65
C GLN A 262 3.56 -30.55 6.30
N TYR A 263 3.09 -29.31 6.15
CA TYR A 263 1.81 -28.83 6.72
C TYR A 263 0.67 -28.84 5.70
N ASP A 264 0.93 -29.20 4.44
CA ASP A 264 -0.11 -29.23 3.41
C ASP A 264 -1.29 -30.12 3.82
N GLY A 265 -2.51 -29.60 3.67
CA GLY A 265 -3.74 -30.24 4.14
C GLY A 265 -4.00 -30.15 5.66
N TRP A 266 -3.07 -29.64 6.49
CA TRP A 266 -3.26 -29.55 7.93
C TRP A 266 -4.02 -28.28 8.33
N TRP A 267 -4.87 -28.41 9.33
CA TRP A 267 -5.44 -27.26 10.02
C TRP A 267 -4.40 -26.64 10.93
N VAL A 268 -4.13 -25.35 10.73
CA VAL A 268 -3.15 -24.59 11.48
C VAL A 268 -3.69 -23.24 11.92
N SER A 269 -3.16 -22.74 13.03
CA SER A 269 -3.22 -21.33 13.40
C SER A 269 -2.00 -20.65 12.80
N PHE A 270 -2.23 -19.73 11.87
CA PHE A 270 -1.21 -18.88 11.27
C PHE A 270 -1.33 -17.47 11.82
N GLU A 271 -0.24 -16.93 12.33
CA GLU A 271 -0.17 -15.58 12.89
C GLU A 271 1.04 -14.85 12.31
N THR A 272 0.80 -13.69 11.77
CA THR A 272 1.83 -12.76 11.28
C THR A 272 2.09 -11.69 12.33
N LEU A 273 3.35 -11.45 12.64
CA LEU A 273 3.84 -10.39 13.50
C LEU A 273 4.81 -9.52 12.69
N ARG A 274 5.16 -8.34 13.18
CA ARG A 274 6.06 -7.42 12.44
C ARG A 274 7.36 -8.10 11.99
N GLU A 275 7.94 -8.95 12.83
CA GLU A 275 9.30 -9.49 12.64
C GLU A 275 9.35 -11.00 12.46
N LYS A 276 8.27 -11.70 12.70
CA LYS A 276 8.18 -13.15 12.61
C LYS A 276 6.76 -13.60 12.31
N TYR A 277 6.62 -14.86 11.96
CA TYR A 277 5.33 -15.54 11.88
C TYR A 277 5.33 -16.77 12.79
N THR A 278 4.14 -17.26 13.11
CA THR A 278 3.96 -18.55 13.75
C THR A 278 2.96 -19.38 12.97
N ILE A 279 3.30 -20.66 12.77
CA ILE A 279 2.38 -21.67 12.23
C ILE A 279 2.35 -22.82 13.25
N LYS A 280 1.19 -23.08 13.80
CA LYS A 280 0.99 -24.16 14.80
C LYS A 280 -0.19 -25.00 14.38
N ARG A 281 -0.09 -26.33 14.54
CA ARG A 281 -1.23 -27.22 14.34
C ARG A 281 -2.38 -26.78 15.22
N ALA A 282 -3.58 -26.69 14.64
CA ALA A 282 -4.78 -26.35 15.40
C ALA A 282 -5.19 -27.49 16.31
N ASP A 283 -5.54 -27.18 17.54
CA ASP A 283 -6.12 -28.15 18.46
C ASP A 283 -7.65 -28.25 18.27
N MET A 284 -8.24 -29.31 18.87
CA MET A 284 -9.67 -29.58 18.73
C MET A 284 -10.57 -28.49 19.33
N ASN A 285 -10.09 -27.76 20.35
CA ASN A 285 -10.87 -26.68 20.96
C ASN A 285 -10.89 -25.46 20.03
N GLN A 286 -9.76 -25.13 19.41
CA GLN A 286 -9.68 -24.08 18.39
C GLN A 286 -10.58 -24.38 17.20
N LEU A 287 -10.62 -25.62 16.72
CA LEU A 287 -11.50 -26.05 15.63
C LEU A 287 -12.98 -25.95 15.99
N ARG A 288 -13.37 -26.41 17.20
CA ARG A 288 -14.76 -26.30 17.69
C ARG A 288 -15.18 -24.84 17.84
N GLU A 289 -14.32 -23.99 18.40
CA GLU A 289 -14.59 -22.56 18.55
C GLU A 289 -14.72 -21.86 17.20
N TYR A 290 -13.86 -22.21 16.24
CA TYR A 290 -13.95 -21.72 14.87
C TYR A 290 -15.28 -22.09 14.21
N GLN A 291 -15.67 -23.38 14.30
CA GLN A 291 -16.95 -23.87 13.78
C GLN A 291 -18.15 -23.19 14.45
N ARG A 292 -18.10 -22.99 15.78
CA ARG A 292 -19.14 -22.27 16.51
C ARG A 292 -19.31 -20.84 16.01
N ARG A 293 -18.19 -20.08 15.84
CA ARG A 293 -18.21 -18.72 15.31
C ARG A 293 -18.72 -18.63 13.88
N GLN A 294 -18.45 -19.63 13.07
CA GLN A 294 -19.00 -19.71 11.71
C GLN A 294 -20.51 -19.98 11.71
N ALA A 295 -21.00 -20.75 12.67
CA ALA A 295 -22.43 -21.05 12.83
C ALA A 295 -23.21 -19.88 13.47
N GLU A 296 -22.58 -19.06 14.32
CA GLU A 296 -23.13 -17.83 14.87
C GLU A 296 -23.09 -16.74 13.78
N ARG A 297 -24.02 -16.78 12.82
CA ARG A 297 -24.11 -15.76 11.77
C ARG A 297 -24.32 -14.38 12.38
N LEU A 298 -23.44 -13.44 11.99
CA LEU A 298 -23.62 -12.01 12.24
C LEU A 298 -24.97 -11.55 11.66
N ASP A 299 -25.57 -10.50 12.23
CA ASP A 299 -26.74 -9.84 11.65
C ASP A 299 -26.47 -9.52 10.18
N VAL A 300 -27.43 -9.88 9.32
CA VAL A 300 -27.31 -9.67 7.86
C VAL A 300 -27.26 -8.18 7.56
N MET A 301 -26.14 -7.73 7.01
CA MET A 301 -25.94 -6.34 6.61
C MET A 301 -26.75 -6.03 5.36
N LYS A 302 -27.68 -5.11 5.47
CA LYS A 302 -28.53 -4.65 4.35
C LYS A 302 -27.99 -3.34 3.78
N PRO A 303 -27.31 -3.35 2.62
CA PRO A 303 -26.84 -2.12 1.98
C PRO A 303 -28.01 -1.18 1.69
N ARG A 304 -27.82 0.10 1.98
CA ARG A 304 -28.83 1.12 1.69
C ARG A 304 -28.77 1.52 0.22
N TYR A 305 -29.92 1.85 -0.35
CA TYR A 305 -30.05 2.27 -1.74
C TYR A 305 -31.23 3.23 -1.94
N ASN A 306 -31.23 3.94 -3.07
CA ASN A 306 -32.35 4.75 -3.55
C ASN A 306 -32.54 4.49 -5.06
N LEU A 307 -33.70 4.03 -5.45
CA LEU A 307 -34.08 3.75 -6.83
C LEU A 307 -34.98 4.85 -7.44
N ASP A 308 -35.28 5.95 -6.74
CA ASP A 308 -36.12 7.03 -7.27
C ASP A 308 -35.35 7.95 -8.24
N GLU A 309 -34.01 7.91 -8.20
CA GLU A 309 -33.18 8.73 -9.08
C GLU A 309 -32.97 8.06 -10.43
N THR A 310 -33.51 8.70 -11.49
CA THR A 310 -33.45 8.19 -12.87
C THR A 310 -32.59 9.03 -13.81
N ARG A 311 -32.10 10.20 -13.35
CA ARG A 311 -31.32 11.12 -14.20
C ARG A 311 -29.87 10.65 -14.36
N LEU A 312 -29.32 10.77 -15.56
CA LEU A 312 -27.92 10.57 -15.86
C LEU A 312 -27.11 11.81 -15.42
N LEU A 313 -26.81 11.92 -14.12
CA LEU A 313 -26.15 13.10 -13.57
C LEU A 313 -24.64 13.12 -13.90
N SER A 314 -24.18 14.26 -14.42
CA SER A 314 -22.73 14.53 -14.57
C SER A 314 -22.09 14.67 -13.19
N LEU A 315 -20.79 14.37 -13.06
CA LEU A 315 -20.07 14.42 -11.78
C LEU A 315 -20.17 15.79 -11.08
N VAL A 316 -20.25 16.89 -11.86
CA VAL A 316 -20.43 18.25 -11.31
C VAL A 316 -21.76 18.41 -10.57
N GLN A 317 -22.76 17.61 -10.90
CA GLN A 317 -24.10 17.62 -10.27
C GLN A 317 -24.17 16.68 -9.05
N GLN A 318 -23.14 15.85 -8.83
CA GLN A 318 -23.12 14.88 -7.75
C GLN A 318 -22.44 15.41 -6.49
N ARG A 319 -22.83 14.85 -5.36
CA ARG A 319 -22.29 15.10 -4.02
C ARG A 319 -22.27 13.77 -3.25
N ALA A 320 -21.42 13.65 -2.24
CA ALA A 320 -21.30 12.45 -1.41
C ALA A 320 -22.66 11.94 -0.88
N ARG A 321 -23.60 12.82 -0.57
CA ARG A 321 -24.96 12.47 -0.12
C ARG A 321 -25.79 11.68 -1.14
N LEU A 322 -25.42 11.70 -2.43
CA LEU A 322 -26.09 10.97 -3.50
C LEU A 322 -25.56 9.53 -3.67
N SER A 323 -24.67 9.09 -2.79
CA SER A 323 -24.11 7.73 -2.83
C SER A 323 -25.17 6.62 -2.78
N LEU A 324 -26.33 6.88 -2.21
CA LEU A 324 -27.46 5.93 -2.16
C LEU A 324 -28.09 5.64 -3.54
N ALA A 325 -27.86 6.50 -4.55
CA ALA A 325 -28.36 6.31 -5.91
C ALA A 325 -27.24 6.05 -6.93
N PHE A 326 -26.04 6.59 -6.70
CA PHE A 326 -24.92 6.57 -7.65
C PHE A 326 -23.70 5.76 -7.17
N GLY A 327 -23.75 5.17 -5.97
CA GLY A 327 -22.62 4.51 -5.34
C GLY A 327 -21.56 5.47 -4.78
N GLY A 328 -20.74 4.97 -3.88
CA GLY A 328 -19.74 5.77 -3.17
C GLY A 328 -18.67 6.35 -4.10
N LYS A 329 -18.17 5.56 -5.05
CA LYS A 329 -17.10 5.96 -5.96
C LYS A 329 -17.46 7.20 -6.79
N SER A 330 -18.64 7.18 -7.41
CA SER A 330 -19.12 8.29 -8.25
C SER A 330 -19.47 9.52 -7.43
N ALA A 331 -20.20 9.35 -6.34
CA ALA A 331 -20.65 10.44 -5.48
C ALA A 331 -19.47 11.17 -4.82
N ASN A 332 -18.45 10.44 -4.36
CA ASN A 332 -17.24 11.02 -3.76
C ASN A 332 -16.40 11.79 -4.78
N LEU A 333 -16.27 11.28 -6.02
CA LEU A 333 -15.61 12.05 -7.10
C LEU A 333 -16.34 13.36 -7.39
N GLY A 334 -17.67 13.33 -7.40
CA GLY A 334 -18.48 14.54 -7.51
C GLY A 334 -18.21 15.53 -6.39
N GLU A 335 -18.04 15.08 -5.15
CA GLU A 335 -17.68 15.93 -4.01
C GLU A 335 -16.30 16.59 -4.21
N VAL A 336 -15.28 15.79 -4.60
CA VAL A 336 -13.92 16.31 -4.86
C VAL A 336 -13.92 17.33 -6.00
N LEU A 337 -14.63 17.05 -7.11
CA LEU A 337 -14.75 17.96 -8.24
C LEU A 337 -15.33 19.32 -7.81
N ASN A 338 -16.38 19.29 -7.00
CA ASN A 338 -17.08 20.49 -6.56
C ASN A 338 -16.34 21.27 -5.47
N ALA A 339 -15.38 20.66 -4.80
CA ALA A 339 -14.49 21.36 -3.87
C ALA A 339 -13.49 22.29 -4.60
N ARG A 340 -13.31 22.16 -5.91
CA ARG A 340 -12.44 23.01 -6.75
C ARG A 340 -11.04 23.20 -6.19
N LEU A 341 -10.43 22.09 -5.81
CA LEU A 341 -9.13 22.10 -5.15
C LEU A 341 -8.00 22.56 -6.09
N PRO A 342 -7.11 23.48 -5.67
CA PRO A 342 -6.04 24.01 -6.51
C PRO A 342 -5.07 22.91 -6.99
N GLY A 343 -4.75 22.90 -8.29
CA GLY A 343 -3.78 21.95 -8.88
C GLY A 343 -4.27 20.51 -8.98
N ILE A 344 -5.57 20.29 -8.80
CA ILE A 344 -6.23 18.99 -8.92
C ILE A 344 -7.29 19.07 -10.02
N ILE A 345 -7.30 18.07 -10.89
CA ILE A 345 -8.31 17.89 -11.93
C ILE A 345 -9.04 16.58 -11.63
N VAL A 346 -10.36 16.61 -11.64
CA VAL A 346 -11.19 15.40 -11.70
C VAL A 346 -11.67 15.27 -13.14
N PRO A 347 -11.35 14.17 -13.85
CA PRO A 347 -11.82 13.97 -15.22
C PRO A 347 -13.34 14.02 -15.28
N GLY A 348 -13.88 14.63 -16.33
CA GLY A 348 -15.31 14.71 -16.55
C GLY A 348 -15.96 13.32 -16.65
N GLY A 349 -17.23 13.25 -16.35
CA GLY A 349 -17.98 12.01 -16.42
C GLY A 349 -19.43 12.18 -15.99
N PHE A 350 -20.23 11.13 -16.20
CA PHE A 350 -21.60 11.03 -15.71
C PHE A 350 -21.90 9.60 -15.25
N THR A 351 -22.96 9.43 -14.48
CA THR A 351 -23.27 8.13 -13.88
C THR A 351 -24.68 7.68 -14.23
N ILE A 352 -24.79 6.40 -14.59
CA ILE A 352 -26.04 5.67 -14.71
C ILE A 352 -26.40 5.19 -13.30
N PRO A 353 -27.52 5.65 -12.67
CA PRO A 353 -27.88 5.32 -11.30
C PRO A 353 -28.36 3.87 -11.13
N PHE A 354 -28.50 3.44 -9.87
CA PHE A 354 -28.97 2.09 -9.50
C PHE A 354 -30.32 1.71 -10.11
N TYR A 355 -31.18 2.67 -10.32
CA TYR A 355 -32.50 2.45 -10.97
C TYR A 355 -32.37 1.63 -12.26
N TYR A 356 -31.43 1.96 -13.15
CA TYR A 356 -31.32 1.28 -14.43
C TYR A 356 -30.71 -0.13 -14.32
N TYR A 357 -29.94 -0.43 -13.30
CA TYR A 357 -29.55 -1.80 -13.02
C TYR A 357 -30.78 -2.63 -12.60
N ASP A 358 -31.58 -2.11 -11.67
CA ASP A 358 -32.81 -2.77 -11.20
C ASP A 358 -33.83 -2.97 -12.36
N GLU A 359 -34.05 -1.93 -13.16
CA GLU A 359 -34.89 -2.00 -14.34
C GLU A 359 -34.41 -3.05 -15.35
N PHE A 360 -33.10 -3.06 -15.63
CA PHE A 360 -32.47 -4.01 -16.54
C PHE A 360 -32.63 -5.46 -16.07
N ILE A 361 -32.39 -5.72 -14.78
CA ILE A 361 -32.52 -7.06 -14.18
C ILE A 361 -33.99 -7.54 -14.30
N LYS A 362 -34.96 -6.70 -13.94
CA LYS A 362 -36.40 -7.03 -13.99
C LYS A 362 -36.92 -7.19 -15.43
N ARG A 363 -36.52 -6.28 -16.35
CA ARG A 363 -36.90 -6.34 -17.75
C ARG A 363 -36.54 -7.67 -18.42
N ASN A 364 -35.41 -8.25 -18.02
CA ASN A 364 -34.89 -9.50 -18.56
C ASN A 364 -35.23 -10.74 -17.71
N ASN A 365 -36.13 -10.62 -16.72
CA ASN A 365 -36.50 -11.69 -15.77
C ASN A 365 -35.29 -12.34 -15.07
N LEU A 366 -34.22 -11.56 -14.85
CA LEU A 366 -33.02 -12.03 -14.19
C LEU A 366 -33.14 -12.00 -12.66
N ASP A 367 -34.10 -11.24 -12.13
CA ASP A 367 -34.49 -11.22 -10.71
C ASP A 367 -34.98 -12.59 -10.24
N ASP A 368 -35.81 -13.29 -11.03
CA ASP A 368 -36.25 -14.64 -10.74
C ASP A 368 -35.08 -15.64 -10.75
N VAL A 369 -34.15 -15.49 -11.71
CA VAL A 369 -32.93 -16.31 -11.79
C VAL A 369 -32.06 -16.09 -10.56
N ILE A 370 -31.81 -14.84 -10.18
CA ILE A 370 -31.04 -14.48 -9.00
C ILE A 370 -31.72 -15.01 -7.74
N PHE A 371 -33.02 -14.80 -7.60
CA PHE A 371 -33.76 -15.30 -6.45
C PHE A 371 -33.68 -16.83 -6.35
N GLY A 372 -33.84 -17.55 -7.46
CA GLY A 372 -33.70 -19.00 -7.53
C GLY A 372 -32.32 -19.47 -7.04
N LEU A 373 -31.24 -18.85 -7.52
CA LEU A 373 -29.87 -19.17 -7.11
C LEU A 373 -29.64 -18.92 -5.62
N LEU A 374 -30.09 -17.78 -5.09
CA LEU A 374 -29.88 -17.42 -3.68
C LEU A 374 -30.64 -18.36 -2.71
N ASN A 375 -31.68 -19.07 -3.18
CA ASN A 375 -32.44 -20.05 -2.43
C ASN A 375 -32.08 -21.52 -2.74
N ASP A 376 -31.18 -21.76 -3.70
CA ASP A 376 -30.69 -23.10 -4.02
C ASP A 376 -29.67 -23.56 -2.97
N GLN A 377 -30.00 -24.63 -2.23
CA GLN A 377 -29.13 -25.18 -1.19
C GLN A 377 -27.77 -25.63 -1.73
N LYS A 378 -27.72 -26.15 -2.97
CA LYS A 378 -26.45 -26.51 -3.60
C LYS A 378 -25.62 -25.27 -3.92
N PHE A 379 -26.23 -24.22 -4.45
CA PHE A 379 -25.54 -22.95 -4.68
C PHE A 379 -24.99 -22.35 -3.39
N VAL A 380 -25.74 -22.42 -2.29
CA VAL A 380 -25.33 -21.87 -0.98
C VAL A 380 -24.16 -22.66 -0.37
N HIS A 381 -24.10 -23.98 -0.53
CA HIS A 381 -23.16 -24.83 0.21
C HIS A 381 -22.02 -25.40 -0.64
N ASP A 382 -22.10 -25.37 -1.97
CA ASP A 382 -21.09 -25.91 -2.88
C ASP A 382 -20.42 -24.78 -3.68
N PRO A 383 -19.19 -24.37 -3.32
CA PRO A 383 -18.49 -23.27 -3.99
C PRO A 383 -18.18 -23.55 -5.46
N ALA A 384 -17.92 -24.81 -5.86
CA ALA A 384 -17.67 -25.16 -7.26
C ALA A 384 -18.92 -24.99 -8.10
N TYR A 385 -20.04 -25.52 -7.65
CA TYR A 385 -21.35 -25.31 -8.30
C TYR A 385 -21.74 -23.84 -8.34
N ARG A 386 -21.52 -23.09 -7.26
CA ARG A 386 -21.75 -21.66 -7.20
C ARG A 386 -20.93 -20.89 -8.23
N ARG A 387 -19.65 -21.20 -8.38
CA ARG A 387 -18.77 -20.58 -9.39
C ARG A 387 -19.34 -20.78 -10.79
N GLU A 388 -19.73 -22.01 -11.13
CA GLU A 388 -20.34 -22.32 -12.42
C GLU A 388 -21.64 -21.53 -12.66
N GLN A 389 -22.53 -21.50 -11.66
CA GLN A 389 -23.79 -20.76 -11.78
C GLN A 389 -23.59 -19.25 -11.91
N LEU A 390 -22.62 -18.68 -11.20
CA LEU A 390 -22.27 -17.26 -11.32
C LEU A 390 -21.69 -16.92 -12.68
N VAL A 391 -20.91 -17.81 -13.31
CA VAL A 391 -20.46 -17.64 -14.69
C VAL A 391 -21.66 -17.59 -15.65
N GLN A 392 -22.59 -18.52 -15.51
CA GLN A 392 -23.81 -18.54 -16.33
C GLN A 392 -24.71 -17.29 -16.11
N LEU A 393 -24.85 -16.84 -14.87
CA LEU A 393 -25.60 -15.61 -14.55
C LEU A 393 -24.95 -14.39 -15.21
N ARG A 394 -23.62 -14.26 -15.12
CA ARG A 394 -22.90 -13.16 -15.75
C ARG A 394 -23.06 -13.17 -17.27
N GLN A 395 -22.95 -14.32 -17.92
CA GLN A 395 -23.21 -14.46 -19.36
C GLN A 395 -24.62 -14.02 -19.74
N LYS A 396 -25.63 -14.40 -18.96
CA LYS A 396 -27.01 -13.94 -19.17
C LYS A 396 -27.12 -12.41 -19.07
N ILE A 397 -26.47 -11.79 -18.07
CA ILE A 397 -26.45 -10.31 -17.90
C ILE A 397 -25.72 -9.64 -19.09
N GLU A 398 -24.59 -10.17 -19.51
CA GLU A 398 -23.79 -9.60 -20.61
C GLU A 398 -24.49 -9.67 -21.97
N THR A 399 -25.40 -10.64 -22.17
CA THR A 399 -26.16 -10.83 -23.43
C THR A 399 -27.61 -10.34 -23.38
N ALA A 400 -28.08 -9.90 -22.20
CA ALA A 400 -29.47 -9.45 -22.02
C ALA A 400 -29.79 -8.17 -22.78
N GLU A 401 -31.08 -7.96 -23.07
CA GLU A 401 -31.56 -6.81 -23.83
C GLU A 401 -31.36 -5.51 -23.04
N PHE A 402 -30.70 -4.54 -23.67
CA PHE A 402 -30.49 -3.21 -23.10
C PHE A 402 -31.66 -2.30 -23.48
N SER A 403 -32.21 -1.54 -22.50
CA SER A 403 -33.33 -0.62 -22.75
C SER A 403 -33.02 0.34 -23.90
N PRO A 404 -33.87 0.39 -24.96
CA PRO A 404 -33.68 1.33 -26.08
C PRO A 404 -33.65 2.80 -25.62
N GLU A 405 -34.42 3.15 -24.62
CA GLU A 405 -34.53 4.50 -24.05
C GLU A 405 -33.26 4.89 -23.33
N LEU A 406 -32.73 3.99 -22.48
CA LEU A 406 -31.45 4.20 -21.80
C LEU A 406 -30.32 4.25 -22.80
N ARG A 407 -30.28 3.31 -23.78
CA ARG A 407 -29.29 3.29 -24.86
C ARG A 407 -29.25 4.65 -25.56
N LYS A 408 -30.36 5.16 -26.01
CA LYS A 408 -30.48 6.46 -26.67
C LYS A 408 -29.93 7.58 -25.78
N SER A 409 -30.41 7.66 -24.54
CA SER A 409 -30.00 8.70 -23.58
C SER A 409 -28.51 8.69 -23.28
N VAL A 410 -27.89 7.51 -23.13
CA VAL A 410 -26.46 7.35 -22.89
C VAL A 410 -25.65 7.78 -24.12
N LEU A 411 -25.99 7.28 -25.30
CA LEU A 411 -25.27 7.57 -26.54
C LEU A 411 -25.38 9.05 -26.94
N GLU A 412 -26.55 9.66 -26.83
CA GLU A 412 -26.74 11.10 -27.08
C GLU A 412 -25.88 11.95 -26.10
N LYS A 413 -25.83 11.57 -24.83
CA LYS A 413 -25.03 12.27 -23.83
C LYS A 413 -23.53 12.12 -24.12
N VAL A 414 -23.08 10.93 -24.51
CA VAL A 414 -21.67 10.69 -24.89
C VAL A 414 -21.32 11.47 -26.16
N ALA A 415 -22.16 11.42 -27.19
CA ALA A 415 -21.92 12.16 -28.42
C ALA A 415 -21.84 13.69 -28.19
N ARG A 416 -22.64 14.23 -27.29
CA ARG A 416 -22.66 15.65 -26.96
C ARG A 416 -21.48 16.10 -26.11
N GLU A 417 -21.12 15.33 -25.09
CA GLU A 417 -20.18 15.80 -24.03
C GLU A 417 -18.79 15.16 -24.12
N TYR A 418 -18.66 13.99 -24.79
CA TYR A 418 -17.42 13.18 -24.81
C TYR A 418 -17.03 12.68 -26.19
N ALA A 419 -17.48 13.33 -27.27
CA ALA A 419 -17.16 12.94 -28.64
C ALA A 419 -15.66 12.75 -28.85
N GLY A 420 -15.25 11.63 -29.45
CA GLY A 420 -13.86 11.30 -29.76
C GLY A 420 -12.98 10.92 -28.56
N LYS A 421 -13.50 10.97 -27.33
CA LYS A 421 -12.76 10.58 -26.11
C LYS A 421 -12.90 9.09 -25.86
N GLY A 422 -11.84 8.46 -25.34
CA GLY A 422 -11.91 7.13 -24.74
C GLY A 422 -12.50 7.23 -23.33
N LEU A 423 -13.49 6.41 -23.01
CA LEU A 423 -14.13 6.44 -21.71
C LEU A 423 -13.69 5.25 -20.85
N PHE A 424 -13.54 5.47 -19.56
CA PHE A 424 -13.52 4.41 -18.55
C PHE A 424 -14.94 4.13 -18.10
N VAL A 425 -15.37 2.89 -18.21
CA VAL A 425 -16.68 2.42 -17.72
C VAL A 425 -16.43 1.70 -16.40
N ARG A 426 -16.84 2.33 -15.28
CA ARG A 426 -16.41 1.96 -13.93
C ARG A 426 -17.58 1.57 -13.05
N SER A 427 -17.37 0.57 -12.21
CA SER A 427 -18.30 0.18 -11.15
C SER A 427 -18.45 1.27 -10.09
N SER A 428 -19.63 1.44 -9.56
CA SER A 428 -19.93 2.25 -8.38
C SER A 428 -21.11 1.61 -7.62
N SER A 429 -20.83 0.62 -6.78
CA SER A 429 -21.84 -0.18 -6.08
C SER A 429 -22.18 0.40 -4.70
N ASN A 430 -23.38 0.06 -4.18
CA ASN A 430 -23.73 0.30 -2.78
C ASN A 430 -23.08 -0.70 -1.81
N SER A 431 -22.34 -1.69 -2.32
CA SER A 431 -21.62 -2.67 -1.54
C SER A 431 -20.09 -2.52 -1.60
N GLU A 432 -19.55 -1.38 -2.07
CA GLU A 432 -18.10 -1.17 -2.12
C GLU A 432 -17.51 -0.69 -0.79
N ASP A 433 -18.22 0.17 -0.05
CA ASP A 433 -17.74 0.86 1.14
C ASP A 433 -18.68 0.63 2.34
N LEU A 434 -18.88 -0.62 2.72
CA LEU A 434 -19.69 -0.98 3.90
C LEU A 434 -18.82 -1.05 5.16
N PRO A 435 -19.41 -0.86 6.36
CA PRO A 435 -18.69 -1.09 7.61
C PRO A 435 -18.08 -2.51 7.65
N ASN A 436 -16.79 -2.61 7.93
CA ASN A 436 -16.05 -3.88 7.99
C ASN A 436 -16.00 -4.68 6.67
N PHE A 437 -16.35 -4.05 5.54
CA PHE A 437 -16.28 -4.66 4.22
C PHE A 437 -15.71 -3.67 3.20
N SER A 438 -14.68 -4.07 2.48
CA SER A 438 -14.13 -3.34 1.35
C SER A 438 -14.33 -4.13 0.07
N GLY A 439 -15.12 -3.59 -0.83
CA GLY A 439 -15.34 -4.11 -2.19
C GLY A 439 -14.28 -3.67 -3.19
N ALA A 440 -13.15 -3.14 -2.71
CA ALA A 440 -12.08 -2.67 -3.57
C ALA A 440 -11.59 -3.78 -4.49
N GLY A 441 -11.60 -3.49 -5.79
CA GLY A 441 -11.06 -4.39 -6.77
C GLY A 441 -11.88 -5.64 -7.09
N LEU A 442 -13.02 -5.82 -6.48
CA LEU A 442 -13.90 -6.96 -6.73
C LEU A 442 -14.74 -6.80 -8.01
N TYR A 443 -14.87 -5.58 -8.51
CA TYR A 443 -15.74 -5.25 -9.65
C TYR A 443 -14.94 -4.76 -10.85
N THR A 444 -15.50 -4.95 -12.04
CA THR A 444 -14.84 -4.67 -13.31
C THR A 444 -14.83 -3.17 -13.64
N THR A 445 -13.72 -2.72 -14.19
CA THR A 445 -13.54 -1.46 -14.92
C THR A 445 -13.14 -1.77 -16.35
N VAL A 446 -13.81 -1.20 -17.35
CA VAL A 446 -13.44 -1.35 -18.76
C VAL A 446 -12.76 -0.04 -19.22
N PRO A 447 -11.47 -0.06 -19.54
CA PRO A 447 -10.72 1.14 -19.89
C PRO A 447 -10.83 1.50 -21.35
N ASN A 448 -10.71 2.81 -21.65
CA ASN A 448 -10.57 3.36 -22.99
C ASN A 448 -11.61 2.79 -23.99
N VAL A 449 -12.88 2.77 -23.57
CA VAL A 449 -13.98 2.30 -24.41
C VAL A 449 -14.26 3.34 -25.50
N ARG A 450 -14.32 2.88 -26.74
CA ARG A 450 -14.60 3.68 -27.93
C ARG A 450 -15.66 3.00 -28.78
N GLY A 451 -16.62 3.78 -29.31
CA GLY A 451 -17.73 3.26 -30.11
C GLY A 451 -18.95 2.86 -29.29
N ASP A 452 -20.09 2.91 -29.95
CA ASP A 452 -21.42 2.80 -29.29
C ASP A 452 -21.70 1.39 -28.78
N GLU A 453 -21.44 0.37 -29.60
CA GLU A 453 -21.65 -1.03 -29.19
C GLU A 453 -20.72 -1.44 -28.05
N GLN A 454 -19.43 -1.10 -28.19
CA GLN A 454 -18.42 -1.37 -27.14
C GLN A 454 -18.79 -0.70 -25.82
N LEU A 455 -19.44 0.48 -25.87
CA LEU A 455 -19.89 1.18 -24.68
C LEU A 455 -21.03 0.44 -23.97
N ILE A 456 -22.03 -0.01 -24.75
CA ILE A 456 -23.14 -0.78 -24.19
C ILE A 456 -22.67 -2.11 -23.63
N ASP A 457 -21.78 -2.80 -24.32
CA ASP A 457 -21.19 -4.05 -23.84
C ASP A 457 -20.36 -3.83 -22.56
N ALA A 458 -19.62 -2.72 -22.48
CA ALA A 458 -18.87 -2.38 -21.28
C ALA A 458 -19.79 -2.10 -20.08
N ILE A 459 -20.95 -1.46 -20.29
CA ILE A 459 -21.94 -1.24 -19.24
C ILE A 459 -22.48 -2.58 -18.73
N ARG A 460 -22.87 -3.50 -19.64
CA ARG A 460 -23.33 -4.84 -19.27
C ARG A 460 -22.27 -5.61 -18.48
N LYS A 461 -21.01 -5.58 -18.92
CA LYS A 461 -19.88 -6.21 -18.22
C LYS A 461 -19.68 -5.64 -16.80
N VAL A 462 -19.84 -4.33 -16.62
CA VAL A 462 -19.75 -3.72 -15.30
C VAL A 462 -20.92 -4.18 -14.43
N TRP A 463 -22.16 -4.23 -14.95
CA TRP A 463 -23.29 -4.78 -14.22
C TRP A 463 -23.11 -6.26 -13.87
N ALA A 464 -22.65 -7.07 -14.81
CA ALA A 464 -22.37 -8.49 -14.59
C ALA A 464 -21.31 -8.72 -13.51
N SER A 465 -20.34 -7.80 -13.37
CA SER A 465 -19.26 -7.92 -12.38
C SER A 465 -19.75 -7.89 -10.93
N LEU A 466 -20.97 -7.44 -10.66
CA LEU A 466 -21.60 -7.56 -9.36
C LEU A 466 -21.70 -9.03 -8.91
N TRP A 467 -21.76 -9.95 -9.87
CA TRP A 467 -21.84 -11.40 -9.69
C TRP A 467 -20.52 -12.13 -9.99
N ASN A 468 -19.38 -11.42 -9.93
CA ASN A 468 -18.06 -12.09 -9.90
C ASN A 468 -18.00 -13.01 -8.67
N PHE A 469 -17.39 -14.19 -8.85
CA PHE A 469 -17.29 -15.17 -7.78
C PHE A 469 -16.64 -14.58 -6.53
N GLU A 470 -15.52 -13.87 -6.69
CA GLU A 470 -14.78 -13.24 -5.60
C GLU A 470 -15.62 -12.15 -4.89
N ALA A 471 -16.42 -11.41 -5.67
CA ALA A 471 -17.32 -10.39 -5.12
C ALA A 471 -18.47 -11.04 -4.32
N TYR A 472 -19.01 -12.15 -4.82
CA TYR A 472 -20.04 -12.91 -4.12
C TYR A 472 -19.50 -13.46 -2.80
N GLU A 473 -18.37 -14.20 -2.84
CA GLU A 473 -17.75 -14.81 -1.65
C GLU A 473 -17.37 -13.76 -0.59
N ALA A 474 -16.84 -12.61 -1.01
CA ALA A 474 -16.50 -11.53 -0.10
C ALA A 474 -17.74 -10.99 0.63
N ARG A 475 -18.85 -10.79 -0.08
CA ARG A 475 -20.14 -10.34 0.49
C ARG A 475 -20.74 -11.42 1.40
N GLU A 476 -20.72 -12.69 0.98
CA GLU A 476 -21.20 -13.82 1.78
C GLU A 476 -20.45 -13.89 3.10
N ARG A 477 -19.11 -13.80 3.08
CA ARG A 477 -18.28 -13.78 4.29
C ARG A 477 -18.62 -12.61 5.21
N ALA A 478 -18.92 -11.44 4.64
CA ALA A 478 -19.30 -10.25 5.40
C ALA A 478 -20.78 -10.22 5.78
N SER A 479 -21.55 -11.29 5.53
CA SER A 479 -22.99 -11.40 5.76
C SER A 479 -23.79 -10.25 5.11
N VAL A 480 -23.44 -9.87 3.87
CA VAL A 480 -24.13 -8.84 3.11
C VAL A 480 -25.34 -9.45 2.37
N ASP A 481 -26.49 -8.81 2.46
CA ASP A 481 -27.71 -9.22 1.75
C ASP A 481 -27.56 -9.06 0.24
N HIS A 482 -27.39 -10.16 -0.48
CA HIS A 482 -27.23 -10.18 -1.93
C HIS A 482 -28.45 -9.70 -2.70
N SER A 483 -29.64 -9.68 -2.09
CA SER A 483 -30.87 -9.16 -2.72
C SER A 483 -30.95 -7.64 -2.70
N LYS A 484 -30.07 -6.96 -1.96
CA LYS A 484 -30.06 -5.49 -1.76
C LYS A 484 -28.82 -4.82 -2.32
N ILE A 485 -28.13 -5.47 -3.26
CA ILE A 485 -26.96 -4.93 -3.92
C ILE A 485 -27.33 -4.38 -5.30
N PHE A 486 -26.78 -3.21 -5.61
CA PHE A 486 -27.02 -2.51 -6.88
C PHE A 486 -25.71 -1.95 -7.44
N MET A 487 -25.68 -1.77 -8.76
CA MET A 487 -24.50 -1.28 -9.48
C MET A 487 -24.86 -0.06 -10.33
N ALA A 488 -24.38 1.10 -9.92
CA ALA A 488 -24.32 2.26 -10.80
C ALA A 488 -23.05 2.17 -11.69
N VAL A 489 -23.11 2.79 -12.86
CA VAL A 489 -22.00 2.79 -13.81
C VAL A 489 -21.53 4.21 -14.04
N LEU A 490 -20.28 4.49 -13.65
CA LEU A 490 -19.62 5.75 -13.92
C LEU A 490 -18.92 5.68 -15.28
N LEU A 491 -19.36 6.51 -16.23
CA LEU A 491 -18.68 6.76 -17.50
C LEU A 491 -17.79 7.99 -17.29
N GLN A 492 -16.49 7.81 -17.30
CA GLN A 492 -15.51 8.86 -17.00
C GLN A 492 -14.52 9.02 -18.15
N GLU A 493 -14.17 10.27 -18.47
CA GLU A 493 -13.12 10.56 -19.45
C GLU A 493 -11.81 9.86 -19.04
N GLY A 494 -11.25 9.08 -19.94
CA GLY A 494 -10.04 8.34 -19.73
C GLY A 494 -8.79 9.24 -19.81
N ILE A 495 -7.87 9.06 -18.90
CA ILE A 495 -6.57 9.74 -18.89
C ILE A 495 -5.51 8.72 -19.29
N ASN A 496 -4.87 8.95 -20.45
CA ASN A 496 -3.72 8.14 -20.89
C ASN A 496 -2.45 8.61 -20.15
N SER A 497 -2.32 8.18 -18.91
CA SER A 497 -1.34 8.70 -17.97
C SER A 497 0.10 8.31 -18.29
N GLU A 498 1.04 9.21 -17.97
CA GLU A 498 2.49 8.96 -17.95
C GLU A 498 2.88 8.15 -16.72
N SER A 499 2.23 8.46 -15.60
CA SER A 499 2.29 7.68 -14.36
C SER A 499 0.96 7.75 -13.61
N SER A 500 0.73 6.76 -12.78
CA SER A 500 -0.50 6.65 -12.00
C SER A 500 -0.26 5.81 -10.74
N GLY A 501 -1.21 5.80 -9.85
CA GLY A 501 -1.08 5.00 -8.65
C GLY A 501 -2.13 5.28 -7.60
N VAL A 502 -1.79 4.87 -6.38
CA VAL A 502 -2.61 5.03 -5.19
C VAL A 502 -1.84 5.83 -4.15
N MET A 503 -2.51 6.70 -3.42
CA MET A 503 -1.96 7.33 -2.23
C MET A 503 -2.93 7.23 -1.07
N ILE A 504 -2.38 6.97 0.12
CA ILE A 504 -3.14 6.94 1.38
C ILE A 504 -2.68 8.10 2.24
N SER A 505 -3.64 8.88 2.77
CA SER A 505 -3.36 10.08 3.56
C SER A 505 -2.90 9.79 5.00
N THR A 506 -2.48 8.57 5.27
CA THR A 506 -1.87 8.10 6.53
C THR A 506 -0.85 7.00 6.23
N ASP A 507 -0.11 6.55 7.25
CA ASP A 507 0.73 5.36 7.14
C ASP A 507 -0.15 4.10 7.28
N PRO A 508 -0.29 3.28 6.23
CA PRO A 508 -1.13 2.09 6.29
C PRO A 508 -0.53 0.94 7.12
N PHE A 509 0.74 1.04 7.53
CA PHE A 509 1.48 -0.02 8.23
C PHE A 509 1.85 0.34 9.66
N ASP A 510 1.83 1.63 9.99
CA ASP A 510 2.18 2.14 11.32
C ASP A 510 1.18 3.23 11.75
N THR A 511 0.19 2.84 12.54
CA THR A 511 -0.86 3.74 13.04
C THR A 511 -0.32 4.82 13.98
N GLU A 512 0.87 4.63 14.57
CA GLU A 512 1.53 5.63 15.41
C GLU A 512 2.19 6.74 14.57
N ASN A 513 2.46 6.49 13.30
CA ASN A 513 3.12 7.41 12.38
C ASN A 513 2.11 8.38 11.73
N LYS A 514 1.49 9.23 12.57
CA LYS A 514 0.40 10.12 12.14
C LYS A 514 0.83 11.22 11.17
N GLY A 515 -0.04 11.51 10.21
CA GLY A 515 0.12 12.61 9.24
C GLY A 515 1.10 12.32 8.11
N VAL A 516 1.59 11.11 8.00
CA VAL A 516 2.38 10.64 6.87
C VAL A 516 1.46 10.41 5.67
N VAL A 517 1.99 10.59 4.46
CA VAL A 517 1.30 10.18 3.22
C VAL A 517 2.12 9.08 2.57
N TYR A 518 1.45 7.97 2.30
CA TYR A 518 2.04 6.85 1.57
C TYR A 518 1.61 6.90 0.11
N ILE A 519 2.56 6.73 -0.83
CA ILE A 519 2.31 6.78 -2.27
C ILE A 519 2.88 5.52 -2.92
N SER A 520 2.07 4.85 -3.73
CA SER A 520 2.49 3.79 -4.65
C SER A 520 2.30 4.30 -6.07
N ALA A 521 3.34 4.22 -6.90
CA ALA A 521 3.37 4.79 -8.24
C ALA A 521 3.85 3.78 -9.28
N LYS A 522 3.20 3.78 -10.43
CA LYS A 522 3.53 3.00 -11.62
C LYS A 522 3.60 3.89 -12.84
N ARG A 523 4.36 3.47 -13.86
CA ARG A 523 4.32 4.11 -15.17
C ARG A 523 3.07 3.71 -15.95
N GLY A 524 2.56 4.65 -16.76
CA GLY A 524 1.37 4.43 -17.57
C GLY A 524 0.09 4.30 -16.75
N LEU A 525 -0.82 3.45 -17.21
CA LEU A 525 -2.14 3.25 -16.62
C LEU A 525 -2.08 2.34 -15.39
N GLY A 526 -2.72 2.74 -14.31
CA GLY A 526 -2.83 1.97 -13.06
C GLY A 526 -3.90 0.87 -13.10
N ILE A 527 -4.06 0.16 -14.22
CA ILE A 527 -5.08 -0.87 -14.38
C ILE A 527 -4.55 -2.22 -13.90
N LYS A 528 -5.40 -3.02 -13.29
CA LYS A 528 -5.09 -4.28 -12.60
C LYS A 528 -4.43 -5.38 -13.44
N VAL A 529 -4.51 -5.34 -14.75
CA VAL A 529 -4.08 -6.44 -15.63
C VAL A 529 -2.59 -6.81 -15.46
N VAL A 530 -1.80 -5.91 -14.83
CA VAL A 530 -0.36 -6.11 -14.53
C VAL A 530 -0.06 -6.03 -13.03
N GLU A 531 -1.06 -5.84 -12.18
CA GLU A 531 -0.89 -5.75 -10.72
C GLU A 531 -0.59 -7.13 -10.14
N GLY A 532 0.58 -7.33 -9.67
CA GLY A 532 1.01 -8.52 -8.95
C GLY A 532 2.35 -9.07 -9.40
N GLN A 533 2.76 -8.84 -10.62
CA GLN A 533 4.02 -9.40 -11.13
C GLN A 533 5.22 -8.46 -10.96
N ARG A 534 5.03 -7.15 -10.68
CA ARG A 534 6.12 -6.17 -10.67
C ARG A 534 5.99 -5.15 -9.55
N ILE A 535 7.12 -4.81 -8.95
CA ILE A 535 7.19 -3.89 -7.81
C ILE A 535 6.99 -2.46 -8.30
N ALA A 536 5.97 -1.78 -7.77
CA ALA A 536 5.74 -0.34 -7.95
C ALA A 536 6.76 0.49 -7.15
N GLU A 537 6.99 1.74 -7.55
CA GLU A 537 7.72 2.69 -6.71
C GLU A 537 6.87 3.04 -5.49
N GLN A 538 7.46 2.93 -4.29
CA GLN A 538 6.79 3.22 -3.02
C GLN A 538 7.51 4.31 -2.28
N ILE A 539 6.75 5.25 -1.78
CA ILE A 539 7.24 6.48 -1.19
C ILE A 539 6.46 6.77 0.08
N LEU A 540 7.18 7.13 1.12
CA LEU A 540 6.64 7.66 2.36
C LEU A 540 7.01 9.14 2.49
N PHE A 541 6.03 10.02 2.55
CA PHE A 541 6.25 11.43 2.80
C PHE A 541 5.95 11.77 4.25
N ARG A 542 6.91 12.43 4.93
CA ARG A 542 6.75 12.89 6.32
C ARG A 542 6.58 14.41 6.37
N PRO A 543 5.37 14.94 6.61
CA PRO A 543 5.13 16.39 6.58
C PRO A 543 5.92 17.17 7.62
N ARG A 544 6.12 16.62 8.83
CA ARG A 544 6.85 17.29 9.91
C ARG A 544 8.29 17.62 9.57
N SER A 545 8.98 16.71 8.90
CA SER A 545 10.37 16.88 8.44
C SER A 545 10.47 17.32 7.00
N ASN A 546 9.36 17.42 6.28
CA ASN A 546 9.28 17.68 4.85
C ASN A 546 10.17 16.73 4.02
N SER A 547 10.27 15.47 4.46
CA SER A 547 11.17 14.46 3.89
C SER A 547 10.43 13.43 3.06
N ILE A 548 11.08 13.00 1.99
CA ILE A 548 10.66 11.93 1.11
C ILE A 548 11.55 10.71 1.41
N LYS A 549 10.93 9.60 1.79
CA LYS A 549 11.61 8.31 1.93
C LYS A 549 11.13 7.37 0.84
N VAL A 550 12.03 7.00 -0.06
CA VAL A 550 11.78 5.97 -1.06
C VAL A 550 11.94 4.61 -0.40
N LEU A 551 10.87 3.82 -0.38
CA LEU A 551 10.87 2.47 0.18
C LEU A 551 11.30 1.44 -0.86
N THR A 552 10.77 1.56 -2.08
CA THR A 552 11.14 0.71 -3.23
C THR A 552 11.19 1.53 -4.51
N ARG A 553 12.01 1.11 -5.47
CA ARG A 553 11.99 1.60 -6.85
C ARG A 553 11.16 0.70 -7.73
N SER A 554 10.63 1.25 -8.81
CA SER A 554 9.90 0.46 -9.80
C SER A 554 10.79 -0.63 -10.40
N ALA A 555 10.25 -1.83 -10.51
CA ALA A 555 10.86 -2.96 -11.22
C ALA A 555 10.10 -3.28 -12.52
N GLU A 556 9.30 -2.34 -13.01
CA GLU A 556 8.53 -2.49 -14.25
C GLU A 556 9.45 -2.44 -15.46
N ASP A 557 9.23 -3.32 -16.43
CA ASP A 557 9.89 -3.35 -17.74
C ASP A 557 8.93 -3.04 -18.89
N SER A 558 7.63 -2.87 -18.57
CA SER A 558 6.59 -2.47 -19.51
C SER A 558 5.52 -1.62 -18.80
N LEU A 559 4.79 -0.83 -19.56
CA LEU A 559 3.66 -0.03 -19.09
C LEU A 559 2.44 -0.25 -19.97
N LEU A 560 1.25 -0.01 -19.41
CA LEU A 560 0.00 0.01 -20.17
C LEU A 560 -0.30 1.43 -20.65
N THR A 561 -0.72 1.55 -21.90
CA THR A 561 -1.17 2.79 -22.53
C THR A 561 -2.45 2.53 -23.32
N PHE A 562 -3.16 3.59 -23.74
CA PHE A 562 -4.33 3.43 -24.60
C PHE A 562 -3.95 2.85 -25.97
N ASP A 563 -4.78 1.93 -26.45
CA ASP A 563 -4.81 1.60 -27.86
C ASP A 563 -5.75 2.58 -28.61
N GLU A 564 -5.38 2.96 -29.82
CA GLU A 564 -6.15 3.93 -30.62
C GLU A 564 -7.54 3.39 -31.02
N LYS A 565 -7.65 2.07 -31.15
CA LYS A 565 -8.91 1.39 -31.49
C LYS A 565 -9.81 1.13 -30.28
N GLY A 566 -9.36 1.49 -29.09
CA GLY A 566 -10.03 1.19 -27.82
C GLY A 566 -9.30 0.11 -27.03
N GLY A 567 -9.57 0.07 -25.71
CA GLY A 567 -8.82 -0.79 -24.80
C GLY A 567 -7.41 -0.30 -24.54
N VAL A 568 -6.54 -1.19 -24.05
CA VAL A 568 -5.17 -0.88 -23.66
C VAL A 568 -4.18 -1.81 -24.34
N LYS A 569 -2.95 -1.32 -24.53
CA LYS A 569 -1.81 -2.11 -25.02
C LYS A 569 -0.63 -1.96 -24.09
N GLU A 570 0.20 -2.98 -24.05
CA GLU A 570 1.45 -2.99 -23.31
C GLU A 570 2.59 -2.50 -24.21
N VAL A 571 3.44 -1.61 -23.66
CA VAL A 571 4.63 -1.11 -24.34
C VAL A 571 5.85 -1.26 -23.42
N PRO A 572 7.05 -1.62 -23.97
CA PRO A 572 8.27 -1.75 -23.18
C PRO A 572 8.68 -0.42 -22.55
N ILE A 573 9.26 -0.46 -21.36
CA ILE A 573 9.90 0.68 -20.70
C ILE A 573 11.41 0.57 -20.91
N THR A 574 12.00 1.65 -21.41
CA THR A 574 13.45 1.82 -21.47
C THR A 574 13.84 2.99 -20.56
N GLY A 575 14.83 2.81 -19.70
CA GLY A 575 15.40 3.90 -18.89
C GLY A 575 15.31 3.72 -17.38
N ASP A 576 15.17 4.83 -16.67
CA ASP A 576 15.31 4.95 -15.23
C ASP A 576 14.19 4.22 -14.44
N ARG A 577 14.51 3.78 -13.21
CA ARG A 577 13.55 3.18 -12.27
C ARG A 577 12.73 4.20 -11.49
N VAL A 578 13.04 5.49 -11.62
CA VAL A 578 12.32 6.59 -10.96
C VAL A 578 11.01 6.86 -11.70
N VAL A 579 9.89 6.76 -11.00
CA VAL A 579 8.55 7.03 -11.56
C VAL A 579 8.13 8.48 -11.28
N LEU A 580 8.40 8.97 -10.07
CA LEU A 580 7.99 10.30 -9.62
C LEU A 580 9.17 11.18 -9.23
N THR A 581 9.11 12.44 -9.66
CA THR A 581 10.02 13.49 -9.18
C THR A 581 9.57 14.04 -7.82
N ASP A 582 10.49 14.67 -7.09
CA ASP A 582 10.22 15.35 -5.80
C ASP A 582 9.04 16.34 -5.89
N ASP A 583 8.96 17.12 -6.99
CA ASP A 583 7.88 18.08 -7.19
C ASP A 583 6.51 17.39 -7.30
N VAL A 584 6.42 16.34 -8.11
CA VAL A 584 5.17 15.57 -8.28
C VAL A 584 4.75 14.93 -6.96
N ILE A 585 5.70 14.35 -6.20
CA ILE A 585 5.43 13.78 -4.88
C ILE A 585 4.83 14.83 -3.94
N ARG A 586 5.43 16.03 -3.85
CA ARG A 586 4.93 17.12 -2.99
C ARG A 586 3.55 17.62 -3.42
N ARG A 587 3.28 17.64 -4.71
CA ARG A 587 1.97 18.03 -5.26
C ARG A 587 0.91 16.97 -4.93
N LEU A 588 1.23 15.68 -5.06
CA LEU A 588 0.34 14.57 -4.65
C LEU A 588 0.04 14.61 -3.15
N VAL A 589 1.03 14.89 -2.31
CA VAL A 589 0.84 15.04 -0.86
C VAL A 589 -0.09 16.21 -0.54
N ARG A 590 0.06 17.35 -1.21
CA ARG A 590 -0.88 18.48 -1.06
C ARG A 590 -2.29 18.06 -1.44
N ALA A 591 -2.44 17.38 -2.60
CA ALA A 591 -3.71 16.87 -3.07
C ALA A 591 -4.37 15.92 -2.04
N ALA A 592 -3.60 14.97 -1.48
CA ALA A 592 -4.10 14.06 -0.46
C ALA A 592 -4.64 14.79 0.77
N ASN A 593 -3.90 15.79 1.26
CA ASN A 593 -4.29 16.57 2.43
C ASN A 593 -5.53 17.45 2.16
N GLU A 594 -5.65 18.05 0.99
CA GLU A 594 -6.83 18.82 0.61
C GLU A 594 -8.07 17.92 0.48
N ILE A 595 -7.94 16.78 -0.18
CA ILE A 595 -9.04 15.80 -0.30
C ILE A 595 -9.46 15.28 1.08
N LYS A 596 -8.51 14.97 1.97
CA LYS A 596 -8.80 14.59 3.34
C LYS A 596 -9.65 15.62 4.07
N ARG A 597 -9.40 16.92 3.88
CA ARG A 597 -10.20 18.00 4.48
C ARG A 597 -11.63 18.03 3.93
N VAL A 598 -11.83 17.79 2.63
CA VAL A 598 -13.17 17.70 2.01
C VAL A 598 -14.03 16.65 2.73
N PHE A 599 -13.43 15.54 3.15
CA PHE A 599 -14.14 14.45 3.85
C PHE A 599 -14.03 14.52 5.39
N GLY A 600 -13.94 15.73 5.95
CA GLY A 600 -13.97 15.95 7.41
C GLY A 600 -12.73 15.41 8.12
N SER A 601 -11.57 15.51 7.49
CA SER A 601 -10.26 15.07 8.00
C SER A 601 -10.13 13.57 8.26
N ARG A 602 -11.03 12.76 7.70
CA ARG A 602 -10.89 11.29 7.67
C ARG A 602 -9.84 10.88 6.65
N ASP A 603 -9.01 9.91 7.01
CA ASP A 603 -8.00 9.39 6.09
C ASP A 603 -8.63 8.83 4.80
N GLN A 604 -7.95 9.05 3.69
CA GLN A 604 -8.44 8.74 2.35
C GLN A 604 -7.52 7.78 1.63
N ASP A 605 -8.12 6.89 0.85
CA ASP A 605 -7.53 6.08 -0.19
C ASP A 605 -7.88 6.73 -1.54
N ILE A 606 -6.85 7.17 -2.28
CA ILE A 606 -7.00 8.03 -3.44
C ILE A 606 -6.27 7.42 -4.63
N GLU A 607 -6.98 7.16 -5.73
CA GLU A 607 -6.37 6.82 -7.00
C GLU A 607 -6.11 8.10 -7.81
N TRP A 608 -4.92 8.19 -8.36
CA TRP A 608 -4.45 9.36 -9.12
C TRP A 608 -3.78 8.95 -10.44
N ALA A 609 -3.76 9.90 -11.38
CA ALA A 609 -3.02 9.83 -12.62
C ALA A 609 -2.25 11.14 -12.82
N TYR A 610 -1.11 11.06 -13.49
CA TYR A 610 -0.30 12.21 -13.87
C TYR A 610 -0.07 12.21 -15.38
N MET A 611 -0.34 13.33 -16.02
CA MET A 611 -0.17 13.52 -17.46
C MET A 611 0.12 14.98 -17.76
N LYS A 612 1.15 15.26 -18.58
CA LYS A 612 1.50 16.61 -19.07
C LYS A 612 1.54 17.67 -17.96
N GLY A 613 2.19 17.33 -16.87
CA GLY A 613 2.35 18.24 -15.74
C GLY A 613 1.10 18.41 -14.86
N GLN A 614 0.01 17.69 -15.09
CA GLN A 614 -1.24 17.79 -14.33
C GLN A 614 -1.50 16.54 -13.50
N ILE A 615 -2.07 16.74 -12.30
CA ILE A 615 -2.55 15.66 -11.42
C ILE A 615 -4.05 15.51 -11.61
N TYR A 616 -4.46 14.30 -11.92
CA TYR A 616 -5.84 13.87 -12.04
C TYR A 616 -6.21 12.96 -10.88
N ILE A 617 -7.33 13.23 -10.23
CA ILE A 617 -7.90 12.35 -9.21
C ILE A 617 -9.02 11.55 -9.86
N VAL A 618 -8.86 10.25 -9.87
CA VAL A 618 -9.79 9.32 -10.53
C VAL A 618 -10.63 8.52 -9.54
N GLN A 619 -10.25 8.49 -8.25
CA GLN A 619 -11.05 7.95 -7.16
C GLN A 619 -10.63 8.55 -5.82
N ALA A 620 -11.59 8.75 -4.92
CA ALA A 620 -11.33 9.08 -3.51
C ALA A 620 -12.39 8.39 -2.63
N ARG A 621 -11.93 7.72 -1.58
CA ARG A 621 -12.81 7.06 -0.61
C ARG A 621 -12.19 7.07 0.77
N PRO A 622 -12.99 6.96 1.84
CA PRO A 622 -12.46 6.79 3.19
C PRO A 622 -11.51 5.59 3.26
N TYR A 623 -10.33 5.80 3.84
CA TYR A 623 -9.41 4.72 4.15
C TYR A 623 -9.94 3.96 5.38
N ILE A 624 -10.16 2.66 5.23
CA ILE A 624 -10.56 1.77 6.32
C ILE A 624 -9.28 1.09 6.80
N ALA A 625 -8.79 1.50 7.97
CA ALA A 625 -7.72 0.76 8.63
C ALA A 625 -8.27 -0.63 8.99
N GLY A 626 -7.64 -1.69 8.53
CA GLY A 626 -7.97 -3.03 8.99
C GLY A 626 -7.81 -3.09 10.50
N GLY A 627 -8.87 -3.48 11.21
CA GLY A 627 -8.86 -3.68 12.66
C GLY A 627 -8.02 -4.90 13.06
#